data_ee0ab851c2a6bd35a6258e71ea0551fc
#
_entry.id   ee0ab851c2a6bd35a6258e71ea0551fc
#
_cell.length_a   1.000
_cell.length_b   1.000
_cell.length_c   1.000
_cell.angle_alpha   90.00
_cell.angle_beta   90.00
_cell.angle_gamma   90.00
#
_symmetry.space_group_name_H-M   'P 1'
#
loop_
_entity.id
_entity.type
_entity.pdbx_description
1 polymer ?
#
loop_
_entity_poly.entity_id
_entity_poly.type
_entity_poly.pdbx_seq_one_letter_code
_entity_poly.pdbx_strand_id
1 'polypeptide(L)'
;MHNYSVLADDRSVLLGVMCSNIEIGGYAYRYLCNTSSRTDLNYLQGVDGAIGRCFTLISDSGERTFAISPGHMNKLRPESIPESVIAGASALVLTSYLVRCKPGEPMPDATMQAIAYAKKHDVPVVLTLGTKYVIADNPAWWQAFLKEHVSILAMNEEEAEALTGLSDPLLASDKALEWVDLVLCTAGPAGLYMASFTEDEAKRKTQHPLLPGAIAEFNQYEFSRAMRHQDCENPLRIYSHIAPYMGGPEKIMNTNGAGDGAL
;
A
#
# COMPACT_ATOMS: atom_id res chain seq x y z
N MET A 1 8.43 1.09 -2.68
CA MET A 1 9.03 0.85 -4.03
C MET A 1 10.38 0.15 -3.96
N HIS A 2 11.41 0.72 -3.32
CA HIS A 2 12.71 0.02 -3.20
C HIS A 2 12.53 -1.37 -2.57
N ASN A 3 11.85 -1.47 -1.43
CA ASN A 3 11.57 -2.74 -0.75
C ASN A 3 10.81 -3.71 -1.65
N TYR A 4 9.76 -3.25 -2.33
CA TYR A 4 9.02 -4.07 -3.29
C TYR A 4 9.93 -4.61 -4.39
N SER A 5 10.71 -3.74 -5.06
CA SER A 5 11.59 -4.14 -6.15
C SER A 5 12.69 -5.12 -5.74
N VAL A 6 13.09 -5.11 -4.45
CA VAL A 6 14.07 -6.05 -3.89
C VAL A 6 13.43 -7.36 -3.48
N LEU A 7 12.28 -7.31 -2.80
CA LEU A 7 11.60 -8.48 -2.25
C LEU A 7 10.82 -9.27 -3.31
N ALA A 8 10.10 -8.59 -4.18
CA ALA A 8 9.27 -9.24 -5.19
C ALA A 8 10.02 -9.63 -6.46
N ASP A 9 11.29 -9.22 -6.61
CA ASP A 9 12.09 -9.43 -7.82
C ASP A 9 11.42 -8.87 -9.10
N ASP A 10 10.61 -7.83 -8.96
CA ASP A 10 9.78 -7.25 -10.01
C ASP A 10 10.09 -5.78 -10.23
N ARG A 11 9.60 -5.26 -11.35
CA ARG A 11 9.77 -3.85 -11.73
C ARG A 11 8.72 -2.98 -11.10
N SER A 12 9.14 -1.81 -10.59
CA SER A 12 8.24 -0.75 -10.13
C SER A 12 8.53 0.56 -10.84
N VAL A 13 7.50 1.36 -11.08
CA VAL A 13 7.62 2.70 -11.68
C VAL A 13 7.23 3.73 -10.63
N LEU A 14 8.08 4.73 -10.39
CA LEU A 14 7.79 5.83 -9.48
C LEU A 14 7.26 7.03 -10.24
N LEU A 15 6.01 7.38 -9.98
CA LEU A 15 5.42 8.65 -10.39
C LEU A 15 5.54 9.64 -9.22
N GLY A 16 6.19 10.76 -9.44
CA GLY A 16 6.47 11.70 -8.37
C GLY A 16 7.20 12.93 -8.86
N VAL A 17 7.75 13.70 -7.94
CA VAL A 17 8.53 14.90 -8.24
C VAL A 17 9.97 14.76 -7.77
N MET A 18 10.87 15.44 -8.47
CA MET A 18 12.28 15.57 -8.13
C MET A 18 12.73 17.02 -8.38
N CYS A 19 13.74 17.49 -7.64
CA CYS A 19 14.33 18.79 -7.94
C CYS A 19 14.91 18.81 -9.36
N SER A 20 14.62 19.89 -10.13
CA SER A 20 15.10 20.06 -11.52
C SER A 20 16.63 20.09 -11.59
N ASN A 21 17.29 20.65 -10.59
CA ASN A 21 18.74 20.73 -10.49
C ASN A 21 19.23 19.79 -9.37
N ILE A 22 19.80 18.65 -9.76
CA ILE A 22 20.36 17.68 -8.81
C ILE A 22 21.86 17.96 -8.67
N GLU A 23 22.28 18.40 -7.49
CA GLU A 23 23.68 18.60 -7.15
C GLU A 23 24.36 17.24 -6.96
N ILE A 24 25.46 16.98 -7.70
CA ILE A 24 26.27 15.76 -7.58
C ILE A 24 26.80 15.67 -6.14
N GLY A 25 26.59 14.50 -5.51
CA GLY A 25 26.94 14.27 -4.10
C GLY A 25 25.90 14.82 -3.11
N GLY A 26 24.90 15.56 -3.56
CA GLY A 26 23.77 16.00 -2.76
C GLY A 26 22.86 14.87 -2.31
N TYR A 27 21.91 15.19 -1.44
CA TYR A 27 21.00 14.17 -0.86
C TYR A 27 20.14 13.46 -1.93
N ALA A 28 19.54 14.24 -2.84
CA ALA A 28 18.73 13.69 -3.94
C ALA A 28 19.55 12.78 -4.86
N TYR A 29 20.79 13.18 -5.17
CA TYR A 29 21.71 12.37 -5.96
C TYR A 29 22.00 11.03 -5.29
N ARG A 30 22.32 11.02 -4.00
CA ARG A 30 22.59 9.78 -3.24
C ARG A 30 21.35 8.87 -3.20
N TYR A 31 20.16 9.45 -3.06
CA TYR A 31 18.91 8.69 -3.09
C TYR A 31 18.74 7.96 -4.43
N LEU A 32 18.91 8.68 -5.55
CA LEU A 32 18.83 8.09 -6.89
C LEU A 32 19.87 6.99 -7.10
N CYS A 33 21.12 7.21 -6.69
CA CYS A 33 22.19 6.23 -6.83
C CYS A 33 21.98 4.95 -5.98
N ASN A 34 21.27 5.05 -4.86
CA ASN A 34 20.99 3.93 -3.97
C ASN A 34 19.65 3.24 -4.25
N THR A 35 18.88 3.73 -5.20
CA THR A 35 17.61 3.10 -5.58
C THR A 35 17.88 1.81 -6.37
N SER A 36 17.04 0.80 -6.16
CA SER A 36 17.10 -0.46 -6.90
C SER A 36 17.06 -0.21 -8.42
N SER A 37 17.88 -0.93 -9.19
CA SER A 37 17.87 -0.89 -10.65
C SER A 37 16.54 -1.35 -11.28
N ARG A 38 15.68 -2.02 -10.51
CA ARG A 38 14.33 -2.41 -10.93
C ARG A 38 13.30 -1.31 -10.72
N THR A 39 13.66 -0.23 -10.06
CA THR A 39 12.78 0.94 -9.90
C THR A 39 13.02 1.91 -11.04
N ASP A 40 12.00 2.08 -11.88
CA ASP A 40 12.03 3.04 -12.99
C ASP A 40 11.73 4.45 -12.48
N LEU A 41 12.68 5.36 -12.63
CA LEU A 41 12.61 6.76 -12.21
C LEU A 41 12.43 7.74 -13.38
N ASN A 42 12.23 7.23 -14.60
CA ASN A 42 12.16 8.07 -15.81
C ASN A 42 10.93 9.00 -15.84
N TYR A 43 9.95 8.72 -15.00
CA TYR A 43 8.68 9.47 -14.95
C TYR A 43 8.61 10.46 -13.79
N LEU A 44 9.75 10.78 -13.18
CA LEU A 44 9.81 11.83 -12.17
C LEU A 44 9.70 13.21 -12.82
N GLN A 45 8.72 14.00 -12.38
CA GLN A 45 8.56 15.38 -12.83
C GLN A 45 9.62 16.26 -12.17
N GLY A 46 10.43 16.97 -12.99
CA GLY A 46 11.35 17.99 -12.52
C GLY A 46 10.59 19.23 -12.03
N VAL A 47 10.88 19.69 -10.81
CA VAL A 47 10.30 20.91 -10.24
C VAL A 47 11.39 21.73 -9.52
N ASP A 48 11.23 23.06 -9.55
CA ASP A 48 12.11 23.95 -8.79
C ASP A 48 11.69 24.01 -7.31
N GLY A 49 12.69 24.05 -6.46
CA GLY A 49 12.50 24.17 -5.02
C GLY A 49 13.23 23.12 -4.21
N ALA A 50 13.07 23.19 -2.90
CA ALA A 50 13.70 22.26 -1.98
C ALA A 50 12.99 20.91 -1.98
N ILE A 51 13.78 19.82 -1.90
CA ILE A 51 13.26 18.47 -1.66
C ILE A 51 12.54 18.40 -0.30
N GLY A 52 11.46 17.62 -0.24
CA GLY A 52 10.79 17.31 1.01
C GLY A 52 11.71 16.56 1.99
N ARG A 53 11.57 16.85 3.28
CA ARG A 53 12.36 16.24 4.35
C ARG A 53 11.47 15.76 5.47
N CYS A 54 11.75 14.58 5.96
CA CYS A 54 11.11 14.02 7.15
C CYS A 54 12.20 13.78 8.21
N PHE A 55 12.07 14.42 9.35
CA PHE A 55 12.92 14.21 10.51
C PHE A 55 12.21 13.30 11.48
N THR A 56 12.81 12.16 11.78
CA THR A 56 12.30 11.23 12.78
C THR A 56 12.95 11.54 14.12
N LEU A 57 12.15 11.97 15.08
CA LEU A 57 12.54 12.18 16.47
C LEU A 57 12.18 10.92 17.25
N ILE A 58 13.15 10.34 17.94
CA ILE A 58 12.98 9.09 18.71
C ILE A 58 13.17 9.44 20.18
N SER A 59 12.17 9.14 21.02
CA SER A 59 12.25 9.28 22.48
C SER A 59 13.06 8.16 23.12
N ASP A 60 13.40 8.30 24.38
CA ASP A 60 14.09 7.26 25.16
C ASP A 60 13.27 5.96 25.27
N SER A 61 11.94 6.05 25.16
CA SER A 61 11.03 4.91 25.13
C SER A 61 10.95 4.21 23.75
N GLY A 62 11.60 4.77 22.72
CA GLY A 62 11.53 4.28 21.34
C GLY A 62 10.34 4.83 20.52
N GLU A 63 9.51 5.69 21.11
CA GLU A 63 8.41 6.36 20.41
C GLU A 63 8.93 7.32 19.33
N ARG A 64 8.26 7.34 18.19
CA ARG A 64 8.66 8.13 17.03
C ARG A 64 7.70 9.28 16.77
N THR A 65 8.27 10.46 16.61
CA THR A 65 7.55 11.66 16.17
C THR A 65 8.18 12.17 14.88
N PHE A 66 7.37 12.61 13.93
CA PHE A 66 7.83 13.04 12.61
C PHE A 66 7.66 14.56 12.47
N ALA A 67 8.75 15.25 12.14
CA ALA A 67 8.71 16.65 11.73
C ALA A 67 8.92 16.72 10.21
N ILE A 68 7.90 17.18 9.47
CA ILE A 68 7.88 17.13 8.02
C ILE A 68 7.97 18.54 7.43
N SER A 69 8.97 18.74 6.57
CA SER A 69 9.04 19.89 5.67
C SER A 69 8.66 19.40 4.27
N PRO A 70 7.48 19.74 3.73
CA PRO A 70 7.00 19.18 2.49
C PRO A 70 7.83 19.56 1.26
N GLY A 71 8.53 20.71 1.27
CA GLY A 71 9.26 21.18 0.10
C GLY A 71 8.35 21.24 -1.13
N HIS A 72 8.78 20.60 -2.22
CA HIS A 72 8.02 20.51 -3.47
C HIS A 72 7.23 19.19 -3.65
N MET A 73 7.14 18.34 -2.62
CA MET A 73 6.58 16.98 -2.75
C MET A 73 5.14 16.94 -3.28
N ASN A 74 4.34 17.99 -3.03
CA ASN A 74 2.94 18.06 -3.45
C ASN A 74 2.74 18.74 -4.83
N LYS A 75 3.82 18.98 -5.58
CA LYS A 75 3.79 19.69 -6.88
C LYS A 75 3.65 18.77 -8.10
N LEU A 76 3.37 17.49 -7.93
CA LEU A 76 3.07 16.60 -9.05
C LEU A 76 1.79 17.07 -9.74
N ARG A 77 1.85 17.25 -11.07
CA ARG A 77 0.73 17.76 -11.86
C ARG A 77 0.04 16.63 -12.63
N PRO A 78 -1.28 16.72 -12.85
CA PRO A 78 -2.06 15.72 -13.60
C PRO A 78 -1.47 15.41 -14.98
N GLU A 79 -0.97 16.44 -15.69
CA GLU A 79 -0.39 16.30 -17.02
C GLU A 79 0.90 15.48 -17.06
N SER A 80 1.52 15.29 -15.90
CA SER A 80 2.73 14.49 -15.74
C SER A 80 2.44 13.00 -15.51
N ILE A 81 1.17 12.59 -15.42
CA ILE A 81 0.79 11.21 -15.24
C ILE A 81 0.68 10.51 -16.59
N PRO A 82 1.59 9.57 -16.91
CA PRO A 82 1.59 8.91 -18.21
C PRO A 82 0.57 7.76 -18.24
N GLU A 83 -0.50 7.95 -19.01
CA GLU A 83 -1.57 6.95 -19.16
C GLU A 83 -1.04 5.58 -19.58
N SER A 84 -0.07 5.54 -20.52
CA SER A 84 0.50 4.30 -21.03
C SER A 84 1.24 3.46 -19.97
N VAL A 85 1.83 4.12 -18.96
CA VAL A 85 2.50 3.43 -17.85
C VAL A 85 1.46 2.78 -16.94
N ILE A 86 0.39 3.50 -16.64
CA ILE A 86 -0.69 2.95 -15.81
C ILE A 86 -1.41 1.82 -16.54
N ALA A 87 -1.70 1.97 -17.83
CA ALA A 87 -2.34 0.94 -18.65
C ALA A 87 -1.53 -0.38 -18.71
N GLY A 88 -0.21 -0.31 -18.58
CA GLY A 88 0.68 -1.48 -18.58
C GLY A 88 1.01 -2.00 -17.18
N ALA A 89 0.47 -1.40 -16.11
CA ALA A 89 0.76 -1.79 -14.74
C ALA A 89 -0.14 -2.93 -14.26
N SER A 90 0.38 -3.79 -13.38
CA SER A 90 -0.41 -4.81 -12.69
C SER A 90 -1.24 -4.22 -11.55
N ALA A 91 -0.81 -3.10 -10.97
CA ALA A 91 -1.54 -2.35 -9.95
C ALA A 91 -1.04 -0.90 -9.85
N LEU A 92 -1.92 0.00 -9.44
CA LEU A 92 -1.59 1.36 -9.02
C LEU A 92 -1.55 1.44 -7.50
N VAL A 93 -0.38 1.68 -6.91
CA VAL A 93 -0.20 1.77 -5.46
C VAL A 93 -0.18 3.24 -5.01
N LEU A 94 -1.05 3.59 -4.08
CA LEU A 94 -1.24 4.93 -3.55
C LEU A 94 -1.14 4.94 -2.02
N THR A 95 -0.88 6.11 -1.45
CA THR A 95 -0.99 6.35 -0.01
C THR A 95 -2.02 7.44 0.27
N SER A 96 -2.66 7.41 1.44
CA SER A 96 -3.63 8.43 1.85
C SER A 96 -3.05 9.86 1.85
N TYR A 97 -1.74 9.99 2.02
CA TYR A 97 -1.07 11.28 2.03
C TYR A 97 -1.19 12.05 0.70
N LEU A 98 -1.40 11.34 -0.42
CA LEU A 98 -1.50 11.96 -1.75
C LEU A 98 -2.77 12.80 -1.94
N VAL A 99 -3.83 12.49 -1.19
CA VAL A 99 -5.09 13.24 -1.23
C VAL A 99 -5.25 14.22 -0.06
N ARG A 100 -4.29 14.24 0.87
CA ARG A 100 -4.24 15.12 2.04
C ARG A 100 -3.38 16.36 1.78
N CYS A 101 -3.65 17.09 0.74
CA CYS A 101 -2.89 18.30 0.41
C CYS A 101 -3.65 19.57 0.79
N LYS A 102 -2.92 20.69 0.86
CA LYS A 102 -3.54 22.00 1.05
C LYS A 102 -4.36 22.37 -0.20
N PRO A 103 -5.43 23.16 -0.03
CA PRO A 103 -6.18 23.66 -1.18
C PRO A 103 -5.29 24.35 -2.20
N GLY A 104 -5.43 23.97 -3.49
CA GLY A 104 -4.66 24.51 -4.60
C GLY A 104 -3.32 23.81 -4.88
N GLU A 105 -2.94 22.80 -4.11
CA GLU A 105 -1.81 21.93 -4.49
C GLU A 105 -2.26 20.90 -5.54
N PRO A 106 -1.44 20.63 -6.58
CA PRO A 106 -1.86 19.79 -7.71
C PRO A 106 -1.82 18.27 -7.44
N MET A 107 -1.20 17.80 -6.36
CA MET A 107 -1.04 16.39 -6.06
C MET A 107 -2.37 15.62 -5.96
N PRO A 108 -3.44 16.12 -5.32
CA PRO A 108 -4.73 15.42 -5.31
C PRO A 108 -5.29 15.23 -6.70
N ASP A 109 -5.22 16.26 -7.56
CA ASP A 109 -5.71 16.18 -8.93
C ASP A 109 -4.89 15.18 -9.76
N ALA A 110 -3.57 15.15 -9.58
CA ALA A 110 -2.69 14.16 -10.20
C ALA A 110 -3.04 12.72 -9.73
N THR A 111 -3.35 12.56 -8.46
CA THR A 111 -3.78 11.28 -7.88
C THR A 111 -5.10 10.82 -8.50
N MET A 112 -6.09 11.72 -8.58
CA MET A 112 -7.38 11.42 -9.22
C MET A 112 -7.23 11.12 -10.71
N GLN A 113 -6.32 11.80 -11.42
CA GLN A 113 -6.00 11.47 -12.82
C GLN A 113 -5.41 10.06 -12.96
N ALA A 114 -4.49 9.67 -12.06
CA ALA A 114 -3.93 8.31 -12.04
C ALA A 114 -5.03 7.26 -11.78
N ILE A 115 -5.92 7.51 -10.83
CA ILE A 115 -7.07 6.63 -10.54
C ILE A 115 -8.00 6.52 -11.77
N ALA A 116 -8.27 7.64 -12.45
CA ALA A 116 -9.11 7.64 -13.65
C ALA A 116 -8.50 6.77 -14.76
N TYR A 117 -7.19 6.84 -14.97
CA TYR A 117 -6.49 5.96 -15.90
C TYR A 117 -6.51 4.49 -15.47
N ALA A 118 -6.30 4.22 -14.18
CA ALA A 118 -6.38 2.87 -13.64
C ALA A 118 -7.77 2.25 -13.88
N LYS A 119 -8.85 2.99 -13.59
CA LYS A 119 -10.23 2.57 -13.88
C LYS A 119 -10.47 2.33 -15.38
N LYS A 120 -9.98 3.24 -16.24
CA LYS A 120 -10.14 3.13 -17.70
C LYS A 120 -9.52 1.85 -18.26
N HIS A 121 -8.43 1.39 -17.67
CA HIS A 121 -7.66 0.24 -18.14
C HIS A 121 -7.80 -1.01 -17.26
N ASP A 122 -8.79 -1.02 -16.36
CA ASP A 122 -9.07 -2.13 -15.42
C ASP A 122 -7.86 -2.53 -14.55
N VAL A 123 -7.04 -1.55 -14.18
CA VAL A 123 -5.89 -1.72 -13.30
C VAL A 123 -6.34 -1.56 -11.84
N PRO A 124 -6.12 -2.54 -10.96
CA PRO A 124 -6.52 -2.45 -9.57
C PRO A 124 -5.78 -1.32 -8.83
N VAL A 125 -6.52 -0.59 -8.01
CA VAL A 125 -5.97 0.46 -7.15
C VAL A 125 -5.74 -0.08 -5.75
N VAL A 126 -4.51 -0.01 -5.28
CA VAL A 126 -4.08 -0.37 -3.93
C VAL A 126 -3.89 0.90 -3.12
N LEU A 127 -4.55 1.03 -1.99
CA LEU A 127 -4.36 2.16 -1.07
C LEU A 127 -3.81 1.69 0.27
N THR A 128 -2.74 2.33 0.75
CA THR A 128 -2.30 2.24 2.15
C THR A 128 -2.71 3.49 2.92
N LEU A 129 -3.29 3.30 4.11
CA LEU A 129 -3.85 4.41 4.91
C LEU A 129 -2.78 5.27 5.58
N GLY A 130 -1.65 4.68 5.98
CA GLY A 130 -0.44 5.39 6.43
C GLY A 130 -0.49 6.03 7.82
N THR A 131 -1.65 6.47 8.33
CA THR A 131 -1.80 6.95 9.70
C THR A 131 -3.27 7.10 10.14
N LYS A 132 -3.56 6.69 11.37
CA LYS A 132 -4.90 6.79 11.97
C LYS A 132 -5.44 8.23 12.00
N TYR A 133 -4.60 9.24 12.19
CA TYR A 133 -5.04 10.63 12.31
C TYR A 133 -5.68 11.17 11.03
N VAL A 134 -5.19 10.76 9.87
CA VAL A 134 -5.77 11.15 8.58
C VAL A 134 -7.17 10.56 8.42
N ILE A 135 -7.36 9.35 8.90
CA ILE A 135 -8.62 8.61 8.77
C ILE A 135 -9.65 9.10 9.80
N ALA A 136 -9.21 9.30 11.05
CA ALA A 136 -10.07 9.69 12.16
C ALA A 136 -10.71 11.08 11.97
N ASP A 137 -10.08 11.99 11.20
CA ASP A 137 -10.64 13.31 10.90
C ASP A 137 -11.97 13.23 10.13
N ASN A 138 -12.11 12.25 9.22
CA ASN A 138 -13.35 12.06 8.45
C ASN A 138 -13.48 10.61 7.93
N PRO A 139 -13.82 9.64 8.79
CA PRO A 139 -13.93 8.24 8.38
C PRO A 139 -14.97 8.02 7.26
N ALA A 140 -16.09 8.73 7.30
CA ALA A 140 -17.14 8.60 6.30
C ALA A 140 -16.68 9.00 4.88
N TRP A 141 -15.85 10.05 4.79
CA TRP A 141 -15.24 10.43 3.52
C TRP A 141 -14.30 9.34 2.98
N TRP A 142 -13.49 8.75 3.89
CA TRP A 142 -12.60 7.65 3.50
C TRP A 142 -13.36 6.41 3.05
N GLN A 143 -14.44 6.04 3.75
CA GLN A 143 -15.29 4.91 3.35
C GLN A 143 -15.88 5.12 1.95
N ALA A 144 -16.37 6.34 1.66
CA ALA A 144 -16.88 6.69 0.33
C ALA A 144 -15.77 6.66 -0.75
N PHE A 145 -14.59 7.21 -0.44
CA PHE A 145 -13.42 7.19 -1.33
C PHE A 145 -12.97 5.76 -1.65
N LEU A 146 -12.87 4.91 -0.63
CA LEU A 146 -12.51 3.50 -0.79
C LEU A 146 -13.49 2.79 -1.72
N LYS A 147 -14.79 2.92 -1.44
CA LYS A 147 -15.85 2.28 -2.22
C LYS A 147 -15.85 2.71 -3.69
N GLU A 148 -15.50 3.95 -3.96
CA GLU A 148 -15.51 4.48 -5.32
C GLU A 148 -14.21 4.18 -6.08
N HIS A 149 -13.06 4.14 -5.40
CA HIS A 149 -11.77 4.24 -6.09
C HIS A 149 -10.78 3.13 -5.80
N VAL A 150 -10.99 2.30 -4.77
CA VAL A 150 -9.96 1.38 -4.27
C VAL A 150 -10.42 -0.07 -4.40
N SER A 151 -9.53 -0.91 -4.94
CA SER A 151 -9.74 -2.37 -5.03
C SER A 151 -9.14 -3.11 -3.84
N ILE A 152 -7.96 -2.68 -3.39
CA ILE A 152 -7.18 -3.33 -2.34
C ILE A 152 -6.81 -2.31 -1.28
N LEU A 153 -7.17 -2.60 -0.03
CA LEU A 153 -6.85 -1.76 1.12
C LEU A 153 -5.78 -2.40 1.99
N ALA A 154 -4.72 -1.64 2.27
CA ALA A 154 -3.72 -2.01 3.26
C ALA A 154 -3.76 -1.02 4.44
N MET A 155 -3.81 -1.55 5.65
CA MET A 155 -3.91 -0.78 6.89
C MET A 155 -3.25 -1.53 8.06
N ASN A 156 -2.95 -0.81 9.11
CA ASN A 156 -2.60 -1.42 10.39
C ASN A 156 -3.84 -1.47 11.31
N GLU A 157 -3.70 -2.08 12.50
CA GLU A 157 -4.80 -2.23 13.47
C GLU A 157 -5.36 -0.88 13.96
N GLU A 158 -4.51 0.14 14.12
CA GLU A 158 -4.96 1.47 14.57
C GLU A 158 -5.72 2.22 13.47
N GLU A 159 -5.29 2.08 12.23
CA GLU A 159 -5.96 2.64 11.05
C GLU A 159 -7.29 1.92 10.79
N ALA A 160 -7.31 0.61 10.99
CA ALA A 160 -8.49 -0.22 10.88
C ALA A 160 -9.56 0.20 11.90
N GLU A 161 -9.17 0.42 13.16
CA GLU A 161 -10.06 0.93 14.20
C GLU A 161 -10.58 2.34 13.87
N ALA A 162 -9.71 3.24 13.41
CA ALA A 162 -10.12 4.60 13.01
C ALA A 162 -11.11 4.61 11.84
N LEU A 163 -10.97 3.67 10.89
CA LEU A 163 -11.84 3.57 9.71
C LEU A 163 -13.18 2.90 10.01
N THR A 164 -13.18 1.86 10.83
CA THR A 164 -14.33 0.95 11.02
C THR A 164 -15.01 1.09 12.36
N GLY A 165 -14.31 1.63 13.37
CA GLY A 165 -14.74 1.65 14.77
C GLY A 165 -14.54 0.31 15.50
N LEU A 166 -13.88 -0.67 14.88
CA LEU A 166 -13.66 -2.02 15.42
C LEU A 166 -12.17 -2.22 15.73
N SER A 167 -11.84 -2.60 16.95
CA SER A 167 -10.46 -2.81 17.41
C SER A 167 -9.90 -4.20 17.05
N ASP A 168 -10.78 -5.18 16.76
CA ASP A 168 -10.35 -6.51 16.29
C ASP A 168 -9.96 -6.44 14.80
N PRO A 169 -8.71 -6.78 14.41
CA PRO A 169 -8.24 -6.62 13.05
C PRO A 169 -8.97 -7.52 12.04
N LEU A 170 -9.47 -8.69 12.46
CA LEU A 170 -10.25 -9.56 11.58
C LEU A 170 -11.65 -8.99 11.32
N LEU A 171 -12.35 -8.55 12.39
CA LEU A 171 -13.67 -7.94 12.26
C LEU A 171 -13.61 -6.61 11.49
N ALA A 172 -12.56 -5.80 11.72
CA ALA A 172 -12.32 -4.58 10.96
C ALA A 172 -12.06 -4.87 9.48
N SER A 173 -11.29 -5.92 9.17
CA SER A 173 -11.05 -6.35 7.78
C SER A 173 -12.33 -6.86 7.11
N ASP A 174 -13.15 -7.63 7.82
CA ASP A 174 -14.48 -8.07 7.31
C ASP A 174 -15.38 -6.87 7.01
N LYS A 175 -15.43 -5.89 7.93
CA LYS A 175 -16.20 -4.66 7.73
C LYS A 175 -15.72 -3.86 6.52
N ALA A 176 -14.42 -3.77 6.31
CA ALA A 176 -13.83 -3.03 5.20
C ALA A 176 -14.14 -3.65 3.82
N LEU A 177 -14.51 -4.93 3.74
CA LEU A 177 -15.03 -5.55 2.51
C LEU A 177 -16.36 -4.95 2.02
N GLU A 178 -17.00 -4.09 2.80
CA GLU A 178 -18.13 -3.30 2.29
C GLU A 178 -17.71 -2.22 1.28
N TRP A 179 -16.41 -1.89 1.23
CA TRP A 179 -15.87 -0.81 0.41
C TRP A 179 -14.80 -1.26 -0.59
N VAL A 180 -14.13 -2.40 -0.35
CA VAL A 180 -13.03 -2.88 -1.21
C VAL A 180 -13.14 -4.40 -1.43
N ASP A 181 -12.39 -4.93 -2.39
CA ASP A 181 -12.42 -6.36 -2.73
C ASP A 181 -11.45 -7.20 -1.92
N LEU A 182 -10.35 -6.58 -1.45
CA LEU A 182 -9.32 -7.24 -0.66
C LEU A 182 -8.77 -6.30 0.41
N VAL A 183 -8.59 -6.83 1.61
CA VAL A 183 -8.03 -6.12 2.75
C VAL A 183 -6.81 -6.86 3.27
N LEU A 184 -5.73 -6.11 3.52
CA LEU A 184 -4.54 -6.54 4.24
C LEU A 184 -4.42 -5.71 5.51
N CYS A 185 -4.52 -6.33 6.68
CA CYS A 185 -4.42 -5.64 7.97
C CYS A 185 -3.23 -6.19 8.77
N THR A 186 -2.20 -5.37 8.94
CA THR A 186 -1.06 -5.71 9.81
C THR A 186 -1.41 -5.42 11.27
N ALA A 187 -1.06 -6.34 12.17
CA ALA A 187 -1.35 -6.22 13.60
C ALA A 187 -0.09 -6.51 14.45
N GLY A 188 1.04 -5.92 14.06
CA GLY A 188 2.31 -6.03 14.76
C GLY A 188 2.66 -7.46 15.16
N PRO A 189 2.82 -7.77 16.48
CA PRO A 189 3.13 -9.11 16.93
C PRO A 189 2.03 -10.15 16.68
N ALA A 190 0.80 -9.73 16.40
CA ALA A 190 -0.31 -10.63 16.08
C ALA A 190 -0.30 -11.10 14.61
N GLY A 191 0.55 -10.52 13.75
CA GLY A 191 0.73 -10.96 12.37
C GLY A 191 -0.06 -10.16 11.33
N LEU A 192 -0.40 -10.82 10.23
CA LEU A 192 -1.13 -10.23 9.11
C LEU A 192 -2.47 -10.93 8.93
N TYR A 193 -3.53 -10.16 8.88
CA TYR A 193 -4.88 -10.60 8.54
C TYR A 193 -5.23 -10.20 7.11
N MET A 194 -5.86 -11.10 6.40
CA MET A 194 -6.38 -10.87 5.06
C MET A 194 -7.86 -11.22 5.02
N ALA A 195 -8.65 -10.37 4.40
CA ALA A 195 -10.05 -10.65 4.04
C ALA A 195 -10.28 -10.36 2.56
N SER A 196 -11.06 -11.18 1.88
CA SER A 196 -11.38 -11.01 0.46
C SER A 196 -12.63 -11.75 0.06
N PHE A 197 -13.02 -11.62 -1.22
CA PHE A 197 -14.05 -12.41 -1.84
C PHE A 197 -13.48 -13.58 -2.67
N THR A 198 -14.27 -14.60 -2.80
CA THR A 198 -14.03 -15.76 -3.69
C THR A 198 -15.37 -16.44 -3.99
N GLU A 199 -15.33 -17.53 -4.72
CA GLU A 199 -16.46 -18.47 -4.92
C GLU A 199 -15.96 -19.91 -4.91
N ASP A 200 -16.86 -20.87 -4.64
CA ASP A 200 -16.51 -22.29 -4.47
C ASP A 200 -15.78 -22.87 -5.69
N GLU A 201 -16.13 -22.42 -6.88
CA GLU A 201 -15.55 -22.90 -8.15
C GLU A 201 -14.10 -22.43 -8.36
N ALA A 202 -13.65 -21.38 -7.63
CA ALA A 202 -12.26 -20.94 -7.63
C ALA A 202 -11.33 -21.83 -6.77
N LYS A 203 -11.89 -22.77 -5.99
CA LYS A 203 -11.15 -23.73 -5.19
C LYS A 203 -10.40 -24.71 -6.09
N ARG A 204 -9.09 -24.78 -5.94
CA ARG A 204 -8.22 -25.64 -6.76
C ARG A 204 -7.52 -26.68 -5.90
N LYS A 205 -7.33 -27.85 -6.44
CA LYS A 205 -6.48 -28.86 -5.82
C LYS A 205 -5.02 -28.42 -5.94
N THR A 206 -4.30 -28.40 -4.83
CA THR A 206 -2.89 -28.04 -4.79
C THR A 206 -2.06 -29.00 -5.66
N GLN A 207 -1.29 -28.46 -6.60
CA GLN A 207 -0.37 -29.26 -7.43
C GLN A 207 0.96 -29.48 -6.73
N HIS A 208 1.34 -28.60 -5.83
CA HIS A 208 2.56 -28.66 -5.05
C HIS A 208 2.22 -28.67 -3.56
N PRO A 209 2.33 -29.82 -2.88
CA PRO A 209 2.06 -29.88 -1.45
C PRO A 209 3.01 -28.92 -0.70
N LEU A 210 2.45 -28.17 0.23
CA LEU A 210 3.21 -27.34 1.15
C LEU A 210 4.23 -28.19 1.93
N LEU A 211 5.15 -27.53 2.62
CA LEU A 211 6.28 -28.16 3.31
C LEU A 211 5.86 -29.38 4.15
N PRO A 212 6.73 -30.40 4.24
CA PRO A 212 6.51 -31.55 5.11
C PRO A 212 6.22 -31.12 6.54
N GLY A 213 5.12 -31.64 7.13
CA GLY A 213 4.66 -31.26 8.48
C GLY A 213 3.54 -30.22 8.51
N ALA A 214 3.15 -29.63 7.38
CA ALA A 214 1.95 -28.83 7.31
C ALA A 214 0.68 -29.71 7.46
N ILE A 215 -0.38 -29.12 8.01
CA ILE A 215 -1.65 -29.82 8.24
C ILE A 215 -2.18 -30.33 6.89
N ALA A 216 -2.48 -31.62 6.81
CA ALA A 216 -2.80 -32.31 5.55
C ALA A 216 -3.99 -31.69 4.81
N GLU A 217 -4.97 -31.16 5.53
CA GLU A 217 -6.15 -30.48 4.98
C GLU A 217 -5.77 -29.21 4.20
N PHE A 218 -4.78 -28.51 4.63
CA PHE A 218 -4.25 -27.31 3.94
C PHE A 218 -3.31 -27.66 2.78
N ASN A 219 -2.85 -28.89 2.69
CA ASN A 219 -1.99 -29.35 1.61
C ASN A 219 -2.74 -29.87 0.37
N GLN A 220 -4.04 -30.08 0.47
CA GLN A 220 -4.82 -30.69 -0.63
C GLN A 220 -5.42 -29.66 -1.57
N TYR A 221 -5.68 -28.45 -1.08
CA TYR A 221 -6.34 -27.39 -1.85
C TYR A 221 -5.63 -26.07 -1.65
N GLU A 222 -5.37 -25.39 -2.74
CA GLU A 222 -5.16 -23.95 -2.69
C GLU A 222 -6.50 -23.34 -2.32
N PHE A 223 -6.50 -22.59 -1.20
CA PHE A 223 -7.67 -21.80 -0.89
C PHE A 223 -7.96 -20.89 -2.07
N SER A 224 -9.21 -20.77 -2.40
CA SER A 224 -9.76 -19.94 -3.45
C SER A 224 -8.98 -18.64 -3.57
N ARG A 225 -8.46 -18.36 -4.74
CA ARG A 225 -7.80 -17.09 -4.97
C ARG A 225 -8.75 -15.94 -4.64
N ALA A 226 -8.22 -14.86 -4.12
CA ALA A 226 -8.95 -13.63 -3.96
C ALA A 226 -9.50 -13.17 -5.33
N MET A 227 -10.75 -12.75 -5.35
CA MET A 227 -11.47 -12.28 -6.54
C MET A 227 -12.10 -10.92 -6.25
N ARG A 228 -12.34 -10.13 -7.30
CA ARG A 228 -13.18 -8.94 -7.16
C ARG A 228 -14.61 -9.38 -6.89
N HIS A 229 -15.31 -8.69 -6.01
CA HIS A 229 -16.70 -8.98 -5.68
C HIS A 229 -17.58 -9.06 -6.93
N GLN A 230 -17.38 -8.15 -7.87
CA GLN A 230 -18.15 -8.09 -9.13
C GLN A 230 -17.92 -9.27 -10.07
N ASP A 231 -16.81 -10.00 -9.93
CA ASP A 231 -16.46 -11.15 -10.79
C ASP A 231 -16.99 -12.48 -10.21
N CYS A 232 -17.63 -12.45 -9.04
CA CYS A 232 -18.21 -13.61 -8.38
C CYS A 232 -19.72 -13.68 -8.68
N GLU A 233 -20.21 -14.85 -9.12
CA GLU A 233 -21.65 -15.12 -9.24
C GLU A 233 -22.27 -15.31 -7.85
N ASN A 234 -21.58 -16.04 -6.98
CA ASN A 234 -21.99 -16.32 -5.60
C ASN A 234 -20.85 -15.97 -4.63
N PRO A 235 -20.63 -14.68 -4.31
CA PRO A 235 -19.48 -14.25 -3.54
C PRO A 235 -19.48 -14.81 -2.12
N LEU A 236 -18.38 -15.47 -1.78
CA LEU A 236 -18.06 -15.94 -0.43
C LEU A 236 -16.94 -15.06 0.14
N ARG A 237 -17.03 -14.72 1.40
CA ARG A 237 -15.94 -14.06 2.12
C ARG A 237 -14.95 -15.10 2.59
N ILE A 238 -13.66 -14.85 2.36
CA ILE A 238 -12.56 -15.67 2.85
C ILE A 238 -11.64 -14.87 3.73
N TYR A 239 -11.06 -15.53 4.71
CA TYR A 239 -10.15 -14.93 5.68
C TYR A 239 -8.90 -15.78 5.78
N SER A 240 -7.74 -15.10 5.92
CA SER A 240 -6.47 -15.75 6.19
C SER A 240 -5.72 -14.98 7.27
N HIS A 241 -4.96 -15.71 8.05
CA HIS A 241 -4.06 -15.16 9.05
C HIS A 241 -2.66 -15.73 8.86
N ILE A 242 -1.67 -14.85 8.79
CA ILE A 242 -0.26 -15.22 8.72
C ILE A 242 0.37 -14.81 10.03
N ALA A 243 0.79 -15.82 10.82
CA ALA A 243 1.51 -15.57 12.06
C ALA A 243 2.87 -14.91 11.79
N PRO A 244 3.39 -14.10 12.72
CA PRO A 244 4.70 -13.48 12.58
C PRO A 244 5.79 -14.54 12.53
N TYR A 245 6.85 -14.24 11.79
CA TYR A 245 8.03 -15.12 11.75
C TYR A 245 8.76 -15.14 13.09
N MET A 246 8.91 -16.32 13.67
CA MET A 246 9.50 -16.52 15.00
C MET A 246 11.03 -16.72 14.99
N GLY A 247 11.65 -16.76 13.82
CA GLY A 247 13.09 -17.01 13.64
C GLY A 247 13.95 -15.77 13.40
N GLY A 248 13.47 -14.61 13.80
CA GLY A 248 14.19 -13.34 13.64
C GLY A 248 15.40 -13.17 14.56
N PRO A 249 16.10 -12.04 14.48
CA PRO A 249 17.21 -11.74 15.38
C PRO A 249 16.72 -11.66 16.84
N GLU A 250 17.59 -12.03 17.78
CA GLU A 250 17.28 -11.99 19.22
C GLU A 250 16.79 -10.61 19.71
N LYS A 251 17.21 -9.55 19.02
CA LYS A 251 16.81 -8.18 19.32
C LYS A 251 16.38 -7.44 18.08
N ILE A 252 15.14 -6.98 18.07
CA ILE A 252 14.62 -6.07 17.04
C ILE A 252 15.23 -4.69 17.30
N MET A 253 16.01 -4.18 16.34
CA MET A 253 16.64 -2.85 16.44
C MET A 253 15.69 -1.72 16.07
N ASN A 254 14.86 -1.92 15.06
CA ASN A 254 13.79 -1.01 14.67
C ASN A 254 12.79 -1.72 13.75
N THR A 255 11.62 -1.12 13.56
CA THR A 255 10.54 -1.65 12.69
C THR A 255 10.32 -0.78 11.45
N ASN A 256 11.29 0.06 11.07
CA ASN A 256 11.15 0.90 9.88
C ASN A 256 11.05 0.05 8.61
N GLY A 257 10.02 0.31 7.80
CA GLY A 257 9.77 -0.41 6.55
C GLY A 257 9.12 -1.79 6.73
N ALA A 258 8.77 -2.22 7.95
CA ALA A 258 8.09 -3.50 8.15
C ALA A 258 6.70 -3.52 7.48
N GLY A 259 5.94 -2.41 7.59
CA GLY A 259 4.66 -2.26 6.88
C GLY A 259 4.82 -2.24 5.36
N ASP A 260 5.87 -1.56 4.85
CA ASP A 260 6.17 -1.54 3.41
C ASP A 260 6.57 -2.92 2.87
N GLY A 261 7.14 -3.78 3.71
CA GLY A 261 7.52 -5.15 3.34
C GLY A 261 6.36 -6.15 3.43
N ALA A 262 5.29 -5.81 4.16
CA ALA A 262 4.09 -6.63 4.28
C ALA A 262 3.12 -6.44 3.09
N LEU A 263 3.21 -5.32 2.40
CA LEU A 263 2.40 -4.95 1.25
C LEU A 263 2.96 -5.57 -0.03
#